data_d0feca327612b8aa9bb46117b205f87d
#
_entry.id   d0feca327612b8aa9bb46117b205f87d
#
_cell.length_a   1.000
_cell.length_b   1.000
_cell.length_c   1.000
_cell.angle_alpha   90.00
_cell.angle_beta   90.00
_cell.angle_gamma   90.00
#
_symmetry.space_group_name_H-M   'P 1'
#
loop_
_entity.id
_entity.type
_entity.pdbx_description
1 polymer ?
#
loop_
_entity_poly.entity_id
_entity_poly.type
_entity_poly.pdbx_seq_one_letter_code
_entity_poly.pdbx_strand_id
1 'polypeptide(L)'
;MISSASDPFSAISSNFLCGKELNAIKVNLLKERNYPEIFDGFGWCTWNAFYKEVTSRKIYNKLDEFKEKGIKIKWLLVDDGWQQFDDRKLLSIKEDPVKFPEGLKAFTQKVKEEYGVRYVGVWHAFEGYWAGIHKDGELYKTHKDMFFETPTGWIVPGETEEKAFKFWDMQHSYLKEQGIDFVKVDNQAAASNKYDNILPGATAASILHTAVEKSVFKNFNGAMINCMGSKMENILTRPKSAISRNSDDFYPNAEHGFITHIVQNVYVSPVHNQIHHCDFDMFWTKHKTATVSAVLRAISGGPVYVSDEVGNTKAEQLKPLVTPNGDIWRFENAAMVTKELFYTDCSKAEVPLKVWNKSGDNFVVAAFGITPDKTVKGSFKLSDIPNADDKYLVHDFFSDRYFILKSGEKIDLETEYNACALYSLYKIADDNTVKIGDKTYYAEGADPNPKTVLLNDIL
;
A
#
# COMPACT_ATOMS: atom_id res chain seq x y z
N MET A 1 -17.17 8.64 -22.18
CA MET A 1 -18.14 9.03 -21.14
C MET A 1 -17.63 10.29 -20.47
N ILE A 2 -18.47 11.27 -20.19
CA ILE A 2 -18.12 12.54 -19.55
C ILE A 2 -19.14 12.74 -18.42
N SER A 3 -18.66 13.00 -17.21
CA SER A 3 -19.50 13.40 -16.09
C SER A 3 -19.14 14.82 -15.62
N SER A 4 -20.08 15.49 -14.97
CA SER A 4 -19.91 16.80 -14.36
C SER A 4 -20.38 16.72 -12.91
N ALA A 5 -19.61 17.31 -12.01
CA ALA A 5 -19.93 17.38 -10.58
C ALA A 5 -19.37 18.67 -9.96
N SER A 6 -19.73 18.93 -8.70
CA SER A 6 -19.29 20.11 -7.94
C SER A 6 -17.81 20.08 -7.54
N ASP A 7 -17.21 18.89 -7.55
CA ASP A 7 -15.82 18.68 -7.18
C ASP A 7 -15.19 17.52 -8.00
N PRO A 8 -13.85 17.46 -8.12
CA PRO A 8 -13.17 16.47 -8.94
C PRO A 8 -13.36 15.01 -8.44
N PHE A 9 -13.50 14.79 -7.14
CA PHE A 9 -13.66 13.45 -6.56
C PHE A 9 -15.01 12.85 -6.95
N SER A 10 -16.07 13.65 -6.80
CA SER A 10 -17.43 13.28 -7.23
C SER A 10 -17.49 13.03 -8.73
N ALA A 11 -16.82 13.82 -9.56
CA ALA A 11 -16.75 13.63 -11.00
C ALA A 11 -16.09 12.29 -11.37
N ILE A 12 -14.95 11.97 -10.74
CA ILE A 12 -14.24 10.70 -10.95
C ILE A 12 -15.12 9.53 -10.53
N SER A 13 -15.70 9.55 -9.33
CA SER A 13 -16.55 8.50 -8.81
C SER A 13 -17.77 8.26 -9.72
N SER A 14 -18.42 9.31 -10.18
CA SER A 14 -19.55 9.22 -11.12
C SER A 14 -19.15 8.54 -12.43
N ASN A 15 -17.96 8.82 -12.97
CA ASN A 15 -17.46 8.14 -14.18
C ASN A 15 -17.29 6.64 -13.98
N PHE A 16 -16.74 6.20 -12.83
CA PHE A 16 -16.58 4.77 -12.54
C PHE A 16 -17.94 4.07 -12.34
N LEU A 17 -18.86 4.68 -11.61
CA LEU A 17 -20.21 4.16 -11.40
C LEU A 17 -20.98 4.03 -12.74
N CYS A 18 -21.01 5.08 -13.53
CA CYS A 18 -21.59 5.04 -14.88
C CYS A 18 -20.93 3.98 -15.79
N GLY A 19 -19.58 3.85 -15.69
CA GLY A 19 -18.85 2.82 -16.44
C GLY A 19 -19.30 1.41 -16.06
N LYS A 20 -19.57 1.19 -14.78
CA LYS A 20 -20.10 -0.08 -14.26
C LYS A 20 -21.53 -0.33 -14.76
N GLU A 21 -22.42 0.65 -14.62
CA GLU A 21 -23.82 0.57 -15.08
C GLU A 21 -23.94 0.28 -16.59
N LEU A 22 -23.07 0.90 -17.39
CA LEU A 22 -23.01 0.69 -18.84
C LEU A 22 -22.24 -0.59 -19.23
N ASN A 23 -21.80 -1.40 -18.26
CA ASN A 23 -20.98 -2.60 -18.48
C ASN A 23 -19.68 -2.34 -19.27
N ALA A 24 -19.18 -1.10 -19.22
CA ALA A 24 -17.87 -0.72 -19.78
C ALA A 24 -16.72 -1.05 -18.81
N ILE A 25 -16.98 -1.03 -17.50
CA ILE A 25 -16.09 -1.50 -16.44
C ILE A 25 -16.62 -2.82 -15.90
N LYS A 26 -15.87 -3.90 -16.10
CA LYS A 26 -16.27 -5.27 -15.72
C LYS A 26 -15.71 -5.73 -14.39
N VAL A 27 -14.66 -5.06 -13.89
CA VAL A 27 -14.03 -5.40 -12.61
C VAL A 27 -14.86 -4.90 -11.43
N ASN A 28 -14.63 -5.48 -10.27
CA ASN A 28 -15.26 -5.01 -9.04
C ASN A 28 -14.74 -3.62 -8.67
N LEU A 29 -15.64 -2.73 -8.26
CA LEU A 29 -15.25 -1.46 -7.64
C LEU A 29 -14.85 -1.69 -6.17
N LEU A 30 -14.22 -0.69 -5.53
CA LEU A 30 -13.67 -0.80 -4.18
C LEU A 30 -14.65 -1.42 -3.16
N LYS A 31 -15.91 -0.95 -3.15
CA LYS A 31 -16.94 -1.42 -2.22
C LYS A 31 -17.38 -2.88 -2.44
N GLU A 32 -17.04 -3.45 -3.61
CA GLU A 32 -17.33 -4.84 -3.97
C GLU A 32 -16.14 -5.76 -3.68
N ARG A 33 -15.03 -5.23 -3.12
CA ARG A 33 -13.80 -5.96 -2.82
C ARG A 33 -13.64 -6.19 -1.32
N ASN A 34 -13.28 -7.40 -0.96
CA ASN A 34 -12.96 -7.74 0.42
C ASN A 34 -11.51 -7.42 0.72
N TYR A 35 -11.27 -6.52 1.68
CA TYR A 35 -9.91 -6.25 2.19
C TYR A 35 -9.40 -7.47 2.97
N PRO A 36 -8.22 -8.02 2.64
CA PRO A 36 -7.69 -9.16 3.37
C PRO A 36 -7.27 -8.78 4.80
N GLU A 37 -7.83 -9.46 5.80
CA GLU A 37 -7.57 -9.24 7.24
C GLU A 37 -6.07 -9.27 7.60
N ILE A 38 -5.24 -9.97 6.84
CA ILE A 38 -3.78 -10.04 7.00
C ILE A 38 -3.17 -8.63 7.12
N PHE A 39 -3.67 -7.68 6.33
CA PHE A 39 -3.11 -6.34 6.22
C PHE A 39 -3.76 -5.32 7.18
N ASP A 40 -4.66 -5.74 8.07
CA ASP A 40 -5.10 -4.94 9.22
C ASP A 40 -4.09 -4.97 10.39
N GLY A 41 -3.01 -5.74 10.25
CA GLY A 41 -1.87 -5.76 11.15
C GLY A 41 -0.66 -5.02 10.60
N PHE A 42 0.24 -4.61 11.51
CA PHE A 42 1.53 -4.00 11.14
C PHE A 42 2.47 -5.03 10.52
N GLY A 43 3.14 -4.65 9.43
CA GLY A 43 4.02 -5.51 8.67
C GLY A 43 5.48 -5.06 8.60
N TRP A 44 6.33 -5.99 8.17
CA TRP A 44 7.70 -5.71 7.79
C TRP A 44 8.04 -6.40 6.46
N CYS A 45 8.68 -5.66 5.56
CA CYS A 45 9.13 -6.11 4.25
C CYS A 45 10.65 -6.12 4.18
N THR A 46 11.24 -7.14 3.58
CA THR A 46 12.70 -7.30 3.52
C THR A 46 13.38 -6.45 2.45
N TRP A 47 12.64 -5.76 1.55
CA TRP A 47 13.22 -5.13 0.37
C TRP A 47 14.31 -4.10 0.70
N ASN A 48 13.98 -2.95 1.29
CA ASN A 48 15.02 -1.94 1.58
C ASN A 48 15.96 -2.35 2.72
N ALA A 49 15.62 -3.42 3.49
CA ALA A 49 16.49 -3.95 4.53
C ALA A 49 17.66 -4.75 3.93
N PHE A 50 17.42 -5.52 2.88
CA PHE A 50 18.42 -6.47 2.37
C PHE A 50 18.50 -6.52 0.85
N TYR A 51 17.57 -5.91 0.14
CA TYR A 51 17.43 -6.08 -1.31
C TYR A 51 17.48 -7.57 -1.69
N LYS A 52 18.15 -7.91 -2.78
CA LYS A 52 18.31 -9.31 -3.22
C LYS A 52 19.20 -10.17 -2.33
N GLU A 53 19.87 -9.57 -1.33
CA GLU A 53 20.75 -10.28 -0.40
C GLU A 53 20.00 -10.82 0.83
N VAL A 54 18.68 -11.00 0.72
CA VAL A 54 17.83 -11.57 1.76
C VAL A 54 18.23 -13.03 2.04
N THR A 55 18.31 -13.39 3.32
CA THR A 55 18.53 -14.76 3.81
C THR A 55 17.70 -15.01 5.07
N SER A 56 17.37 -16.27 5.35
CA SER A 56 16.67 -16.64 6.59
C SER A 56 17.38 -16.11 7.84
N ARG A 57 18.70 -16.20 7.89
CA ARG A 57 19.51 -15.70 9.00
C ARG A 57 19.37 -14.18 9.22
N LYS A 58 19.41 -13.37 8.15
CA LYS A 58 19.21 -11.92 8.26
C LYS A 58 17.81 -11.59 8.75
N ILE A 59 16.81 -12.33 8.31
CA ILE A 59 15.42 -12.17 8.78
C ILE A 59 15.33 -12.47 10.27
N TYR A 60 15.88 -13.59 10.74
CA TYR A 60 15.88 -13.92 12.18
C TYR A 60 16.53 -12.83 13.01
N ASN A 61 17.70 -12.31 12.61
CA ASN A 61 18.35 -11.22 13.31
C ASN A 61 17.46 -9.97 13.43
N LYS A 62 16.64 -9.68 12.43
CA LYS A 62 15.68 -8.57 12.48
C LYS A 62 14.49 -8.86 13.38
N LEU A 63 13.99 -10.07 13.38
CA LEU A 63 12.91 -10.50 14.25
C LEU A 63 13.35 -10.50 15.72
N ASP A 64 14.61 -10.86 16.01
CA ASP A 64 15.22 -10.74 17.34
C ASP A 64 15.23 -9.27 17.80
N GLU A 65 15.63 -8.33 16.93
CA GLU A 65 15.59 -6.88 17.23
C GLU A 65 14.15 -6.39 17.54
N PHE A 66 13.15 -6.82 16.75
CA PHE A 66 11.77 -6.45 17.02
C PHE A 66 11.29 -6.98 18.37
N LYS A 67 11.64 -8.20 18.70
CA LYS A 67 11.32 -8.82 20.00
C LYS A 67 11.98 -8.07 21.16
N GLU A 68 13.27 -7.73 21.05
CA GLU A 68 14.01 -6.94 22.04
C GLU A 68 13.40 -5.55 22.24
N LYS A 69 12.92 -4.92 21.19
CA LYS A 69 12.28 -3.59 21.22
C LYS A 69 10.78 -3.61 21.57
N GLY A 70 10.21 -4.80 21.79
CA GLY A 70 8.78 -4.96 22.08
C GLY A 70 7.86 -4.62 20.91
N ILE A 71 8.37 -4.65 19.68
CA ILE A 71 7.60 -4.39 18.45
C ILE A 71 6.98 -5.70 17.96
N LYS A 72 5.67 -5.72 17.82
CA LYS A 72 4.94 -6.87 17.27
C LYS A 72 4.56 -6.60 15.82
N ILE A 73 5.11 -7.38 14.90
CA ILE A 73 4.64 -7.43 13.52
C ILE A 73 3.64 -8.57 13.36
N LYS A 74 2.57 -8.35 12.61
CA LYS A 74 1.57 -9.38 12.31
C LYS A 74 1.92 -10.15 11.05
N TRP A 75 2.59 -9.51 10.10
CA TRP A 75 2.97 -10.15 8.86
C TRP A 75 4.39 -9.76 8.42
N LEU A 76 5.02 -10.71 7.76
CA LEU A 76 6.34 -10.60 7.15
C LEU A 76 6.20 -10.80 5.64
N LEU A 77 6.76 -9.91 4.84
CA LEU A 77 6.94 -10.08 3.40
C LEU A 77 8.41 -10.31 3.07
N VAL A 78 8.74 -11.51 2.60
CA VAL A 78 10.04 -11.82 2.01
C VAL A 78 10.02 -11.36 0.54
N ASP A 79 10.66 -10.23 0.28
CA ASP A 79 10.68 -9.58 -1.05
C ASP A 79 11.68 -10.24 -2.01
N ASP A 80 11.95 -9.65 -3.17
CA ASP A 80 12.80 -10.19 -4.25
C ASP A 80 14.15 -10.70 -3.73
N GLY A 81 14.58 -11.84 -4.25
CA GLY A 81 15.88 -12.45 -3.98
C GLY A 81 15.83 -13.80 -3.25
N TRP A 82 14.65 -14.30 -2.85
CA TRP A 82 14.49 -15.58 -2.16
C TRP A 82 14.46 -16.79 -3.09
N GLN A 83 14.04 -16.59 -4.36
CA GLN A 83 13.87 -17.66 -5.36
C GLN A 83 15.19 -18.07 -6.01
N GLN A 84 15.19 -19.25 -6.64
CA GLN A 84 16.27 -19.67 -7.54
C GLN A 84 16.11 -18.99 -8.89
N PHE A 85 17.04 -18.13 -9.25
CA PHE A 85 17.06 -17.44 -10.53
C PHE A 85 18.49 -17.31 -11.08
N ASP A 86 18.61 -17.13 -12.38
CA ASP A 86 19.85 -16.77 -13.08
C ASP A 86 19.53 -15.75 -14.19
N ASP A 87 20.42 -14.79 -14.42
CA ASP A 87 20.26 -13.73 -15.42
C ASP A 87 18.83 -13.12 -15.43
N ARG A 88 18.28 -12.82 -14.21
CA ARG A 88 16.93 -12.30 -14.03
C ARG A 88 15.81 -13.20 -14.53
N LYS A 89 16.03 -14.51 -14.71
CA LYS A 89 15.06 -15.50 -15.14
C LYS A 89 14.87 -16.57 -14.09
N LEU A 90 13.65 -17.02 -13.88
CA LEU A 90 13.28 -18.02 -12.89
C LEU A 90 13.80 -19.40 -13.30
N LEU A 91 14.61 -20.01 -12.44
CA LEU A 91 15.07 -21.41 -12.61
C LEU A 91 14.08 -22.42 -12.00
N SER A 92 13.51 -22.08 -10.84
CA SER A 92 12.64 -22.93 -10.04
C SER A 92 11.64 -22.11 -9.26
N ILE A 93 10.47 -22.68 -8.95
CA ILE A 93 9.48 -22.07 -8.02
C ILE A 93 9.91 -22.16 -6.56
N LYS A 94 11.01 -22.88 -6.26
CA LYS A 94 11.53 -23.10 -4.91
C LYS A 94 12.46 -21.97 -4.47
N GLU A 95 12.67 -21.95 -3.16
CA GLU A 95 13.66 -21.08 -2.51
C GLU A 95 15.10 -21.39 -2.97
N ASP A 96 15.96 -20.39 -2.86
CA ASP A 96 17.40 -20.56 -3.01
C ASP A 96 17.94 -21.32 -1.78
N PRO A 97 18.53 -22.54 -1.94
CA PRO A 97 18.96 -23.39 -0.84
C PRO A 97 20.18 -22.82 -0.08
N VAL A 98 20.91 -21.85 -0.66
CA VAL A 98 21.99 -21.16 0.05
C VAL A 98 21.44 -20.09 0.97
N LYS A 99 20.38 -19.41 0.55
CA LYS A 99 19.74 -18.33 1.30
C LYS A 99 18.78 -18.85 2.37
N PHE A 100 18.11 -19.96 2.09
CA PHE A 100 17.17 -20.65 2.98
C PHE A 100 17.54 -22.14 3.12
N PRO A 101 18.67 -22.45 3.79
CA PRO A 101 19.19 -23.82 3.85
C PRO A 101 18.27 -24.80 4.58
N GLU A 102 17.40 -24.32 5.46
CA GLU A 102 16.39 -25.10 6.17
C GLU A 102 15.13 -25.37 5.33
N GLY A 103 14.98 -24.70 4.18
CA GLY A 103 13.79 -24.69 3.34
C GLY A 103 12.69 -23.76 3.84
N LEU A 104 11.79 -23.32 2.94
CA LEU A 104 10.70 -22.38 3.29
C LEU A 104 9.77 -22.91 4.36
N LYS A 105 9.48 -24.21 4.40
CA LYS A 105 8.56 -24.79 5.39
C LYS A 105 9.08 -24.66 6.82
N ALA A 106 10.32 -25.02 7.05
CA ALA A 106 10.94 -24.86 8.36
C ALA A 106 11.13 -23.39 8.73
N PHE A 107 11.49 -22.55 7.75
CA PHE A 107 11.57 -21.10 7.91
C PHE A 107 10.22 -20.50 8.36
N THR A 108 9.14 -20.75 7.64
CA THR A 108 7.82 -20.20 7.97
C THR A 108 7.30 -20.69 9.31
N GLN A 109 7.51 -21.98 9.60
CA GLN A 109 7.16 -22.55 10.90
C GLN A 109 7.88 -21.83 12.04
N LYS A 110 9.20 -21.68 11.95
CA LYS A 110 10.01 -20.96 12.95
C LYS A 110 9.57 -19.52 13.12
N VAL A 111 9.33 -18.78 12.03
CA VAL A 111 8.87 -17.37 12.07
C VAL A 111 7.53 -17.27 12.81
N LYS A 112 6.61 -18.19 12.57
CA LYS A 112 5.29 -18.18 13.21
C LYS A 112 5.35 -18.61 14.67
N GLU A 113 6.05 -19.71 14.99
CA GLU A 113 6.05 -20.31 16.33
C GLU A 113 6.98 -19.58 17.33
N GLU A 114 8.19 -19.18 16.91
CA GLU A 114 9.17 -18.58 17.82
C GLU A 114 9.06 -17.06 17.90
N TYR A 115 8.64 -16.39 16.82
CA TYR A 115 8.55 -14.92 16.76
C TYR A 115 7.11 -14.38 16.82
N GLY A 116 6.10 -15.26 16.73
CA GLY A 116 4.70 -14.88 16.83
C GLY A 116 4.18 -14.08 15.63
N VAL A 117 4.88 -14.11 14.50
CA VAL A 117 4.42 -13.54 13.24
C VAL A 117 3.27 -14.38 12.71
N ARG A 118 2.11 -13.77 12.55
CA ARG A 118 0.90 -14.53 12.20
C ARG A 118 0.89 -14.96 10.73
N TYR A 119 1.41 -14.12 9.84
CA TYR A 119 1.35 -14.34 8.40
C TYR A 119 2.70 -14.10 7.73
N VAL A 120 3.07 -14.97 6.80
CA VAL A 120 4.28 -14.86 5.98
C VAL A 120 3.89 -14.80 4.52
N GLY A 121 4.36 -13.80 3.81
CA GLY A 121 4.20 -13.67 2.37
C GLY A 121 5.52 -13.66 1.64
N VAL A 122 5.45 -13.90 0.32
CA VAL A 122 6.60 -13.82 -0.56
C VAL A 122 6.30 -12.98 -1.79
N TRP A 123 7.34 -12.37 -2.34
CA TRP A 123 7.32 -11.67 -3.60
C TRP A 123 7.53 -12.63 -4.79
N HIS A 124 6.88 -12.36 -5.91
CA HIS A 124 7.26 -12.88 -7.22
C HIS A 124 6.88 -11.89 -8.32
N ALA A 125 7.54 -11.99 -9.48
CA ALA A 125 7.16 -11.18 -10.63
C ALA A 125 6.00 -11.83 -11.40
N PHE A 126 5.26 -11.01 -12.15
CA PHE A 126 4.11 -11.42 -12.94
C PHE A 126 4.48 -12.35 -14.12
N GLU A 127 5.72 -12.35 -14.53
CA GLU A 127 6.30 -13.24 -15.55
C GLU A 127 7.01 -14.47 -14.95
N GLY A 128 6.89 -14.69 -13.65
CA GLY A 128 7.68 -15.67 -12.89
C GLY A 128 8.91 -15.03 -12.26
N TYR A 129 9.74 -14.33 -13.01
CA TYR A 129 10.79 -13.42 -12.55
C TYR A 129 10.94 -12.25 -13.54
N TRP A 130 11.76 -11.25 -13.25
CA TRP A 130 11.91 -10.00 -14.02
C TRP A 130 12.06 -10.19 -15.54
N ALA A 131 12.81 -11.21 -15.96
CA ALA A 131 13.04 -11.56 -17.38
C ALA A 131 12.35 -12.89 -17.78
N GLY A 132 11.31 -13.31 -17.06
CA GLY A 132 10.56 -14.52 -17.37
C GLY A 132 11.21 -15.79 -16.81
N ILE A 133 11.07 -16.89 -17.55
CA ILE A 133 11.50 -18.24 -17.17
C ILE A 133 12.80 -18.59 -17.86
N HIS A 134 13.72 -19.26 -17.16
CA HIS A 134 15.01 -19.67 -17.71
C HIS A 134 14.86 -20.92 -18.58
N LYS A 135 15.33 -20.87 -19.84
CA LYS A 135 15.16 -21.93 -20.82
C LYS A 135 15.81 -23.26 -20.40
N ASP A 136 16.96 -23.17 -19.73
CA ASP A 136 17.71 -24.35 -19.26
C ASP A 136 17.35 -24.76 -17.83
N GLY A 137 16.44 -24.04 -17.17
CA GLY A 137 15.92 -24.37 -15.86
C GLY A 137 15.09 -25.65 -15.86
N GLU A 138 15.09 -26.39 -14.76
CA GLU A 138 14.25 -27.57 -14.57
C GLU A 138 12.77 -27.25 -14.76
N LEU A 139 12.33 -26.08 -14.28
CA LEU A 139 10.96 -25.61 -14.38
C LEU A 139 10.46 -25.61 -15.84
N TYR A 140 11.21 -25.01 -16.77
CA TYR A 140 10.82 -24.98 -18.17
C TYR A 140 10.88 -26.35 -18.83
N LYS A 141 11.94 -27.14 -18.55
CA LYS A 141 12.12 -28.48 -19.13
C LYS A 141 10.99 -29.45 -18.77
N THR A 142 10.50 -29.37 -17.53
CA THR A 142 9.46 -30.28 -17.01
C THR A 142 8.03 -29.82 -17.31
N HIS A 143 7.81 -28.49 -17.46
CA HIS A 143 6.47 -27.91 -17.54
C HIS A 143 6.30 -26.97 -18.75
N LYS A 144 6.90 -27.34 -19.88
CA LYS A 144 6.94 -26.52 -21.09
C LYS A 144 5.56 -26.10 -21.60
N ASP A 145 4.55 -26.93 -21.37
CA ASP A 145 3.16 -26.69 -21.78
C ASP A 145 2.45 -25.54 -21.03
N MET A 146 3.02 -25.08 -19.90
CA MET A 146 2.51 -23.95 -19.13
C MET A 146 3.00 -22.60 -19.63
N PHE A 147 4.01 -22.61 -20.51
CA PHE A 147 4.73 -21.41 -20.92
C PHE A 147 4.54 -21.10 -22.40
N PHE A 148 4.78 -19.86 -22.74
CA PHE A 148 4.79 -19.35 -24.09
C PHE A 148 6.14 -18.71 -24.40
N GLU A 149 6.80 -19.15 -25.48
CA GLU A 149 8.02 -18.53 -25.98
C GLU A 149 7.65 -17.46 -27.00
N THR A 150 7.84 -16.20 -26.66
CA THR A 150 7.51 -15.07 -27.54
C THR A 150 8.45 -15.00 -28.73
N PRO A 151 8.08 -14.36 -29.85
CA PRO A 151 8.98 -14.16 -30.99
C PRO A 151 10.26 -13.39 -30.64
N THR A 152 10.28 -12.64 -29.55
CA THR A 152 11.43 -11.90 -29.04
C THR A 152 12.28 -12.71 -28.07
N GLY A 153 11.95 -13.99 -27.84
CA GLY A 153 12.72 -14.91 -27.01
C GLY A 153 12.42 -14.86 -25.50
N TRP A 154 11.34 -14.19 -25.09
CA TRP A 154 10.87 -14.27 -23.71
C TRP A 154 10.11 -15.58 -23.48
N ILE A 155 10.36 -16.26 -22.37
CA ILE A 155 9.53 -17.38 -21.90
C ILE A 155 8.73 -16.88 -20.75
N VAL A 156 7.40 -16.85 -20.89
CA VAL A 156 6.45 -16.24 -19.94
C VAL A 156 5.31 -17.20 -19.66
N PRO A 157 4.50 -17.02 -18.60
CA PRO A 157 3.26 -17.78 -18.41
C PRO A 157 2.41 -17.75 -19.69
N GLY A 158 1.70 -18.84 -19.99
CA GLY A 158 1.09 -19.05 -21.31
C GLY A 158 0.11 -17.95 -21.75
N GLU A 159 -0.11 -17.88 -23.04
CA GLU A 159 -0.92 -16.90 -23.77
C GLU A 159 -2.45 -17.09 -23.62
N THR A 160 -2.85 -18.12 -22.86
CA THR A 160 -4.25 -18.38 -22.51
C THR A 160 -4.43 -18.40 -20.99
N GLU A 161 -5.65 -18.09 -20.53
CA GLU A 161 -5.98 -18.15 -19.09
C GLU A 161 -5.65 -19.53 -18.48
N GLU A 162 -5.97 -20.60 -19.20
CA GLU A 162 -5.75 -21.96 -18.72
C GLU A 162 -4.25 -22.27 -18.50
N LYS A 163 -3.39 -21.93 -19.47
CA LYS A 163 -1.94 -22.16 -19.35
C LYS A 163 -1.31 -21.30 -18.26
N ALA A 164 -1.65 -20.02 -18.24
CA ALA A 164 -1.18 -19.11 -17.21
C ALA A 164 -1.66 -19.54 -15.82
N PHE A 165 -2.91 -19.98 -15.67
CA PHE A 165 -3.45 -20.50 -14.41
C PHE A 165 -2.70 -21.76 -13.95
N LYS A 166 -2.39 -22.71 -14.85
CA LYS A 166 -1.63 -23.92 -14.48
C LYS A 166 -0.29 -23.57 -13.82
N PHE A 167 0.44 -22.59 -14.37
CA PHE A 167 1.70 -22.14 -13.78
C PHE A 167 1.49 -21.49 -12.40
N TRP A 168 0.57 -20.53 -12.30
CA TRP A 168 0.33 -19.84 -11.03
C TRP A 168 -0.21 -20.79 -9.95
N ASP A 169 -1.11 -21.68 -10.31
CA ASP A 169 -1.68 -22.64 -9.36
C ASP A 169 -0.61 -23.63 -8.84
N MET A 170 0.30 -24.08 -9.69
CA MET A 170 1.44 -24.89 -9.29
C MET A 170 2.33 -24.15 -8.30
N GLN A 171 2.72 -22.89 -8.61
CA GLN A 171 3.58 -22.08 -7.76
C GLN A 171 2.90 -21.75 -6.43
N HIS A 172 1.66 -21.28 -6.45
CA HIS A 172 0.94 -20.89 -5.25
C HIS A 172 0.54 -22.08 -4.36
N SER A 173 0.23 -23.24 -4.96
CA SER A 173 0.00 -24.46 -4.19
C SER A 173 1.28 -24.90 -3.46
N TYR A 174 2.42 -24.88 -4.13
CA TYR A 174 3.71 -25.14 -3.49
C TYR A 174 3.94 -24.17 -2.32
N LEU A 175 3.79 -22.85 -2.54
CA LEU A 175 3.98 -21.84 -1.50
C LEU A 175 3.05 -22.03 -0.30
N LYS A 176 1.79 -22.38 -0.54
CA LYS A 176 0.84 -22.70 0.53
C LYS A 176 1.27 -23.91 1.37
N GLU A 177 1.78 -24.96 0.72
CA GLU A 177 2.32 -26.14 1.40
C GLU A 177 3.57 -25.81 2.25
N GLN A 178 4.31 -24.75 1.86
CA GLN A 178 5.43 -24.23 2.64
C GLN A 178 4.98 -23.29 3.78
N GLY A 179 3.69 -23.07 3.98
CA GLY A 179 3.17 -22.20 5.05
C GLY A 179 3.12 -20.72 4.71
N ILE A 180 3.21 -20.34 3.42
CA ILE A 180 3.00 -18.98 2.93
C ILE A 180 1.51 -18.66 2.95
N ASP A 181 1.17 -17.42 3.34
CA ASP A 181 -0.20 -16.95 3.54
C ASP A 181 -0.66 -15.92 2.50
N PHE A 182 0.27 -15.21 1.86
CA PHE A 182 -0.04 -14.19 0.85
C PHE A 182 1.13 -13.97 -0.12
N VAL A 183 0.88 -13.24 -1.20
CA VAL A 183 1.91 -12.90 -2.20
C VAL A 183 1.90 -11.41 -2.55
N LYS A 184 3.09 -10.86 -2.87
CA LYS A 184 3.25 -9.59 -3.59
C LYS A 184 3.60 -9.93 -5.03
N VAL A 185 2.74 -9.52 -5.96
CA VAL A 185 2.90 -9.80 -7.40
C VAL A 185 3.34 -8.54 -8.11
N ASP A 186 4.56 -8.54 -8.58
CA ASP A 186 5.27 -7.38 -9.11
C ASP A 186 5.43 -7.41 -10.64
N ASN A 187 5.96 -6.32 -11.21
CA ASN A 187 6.25 -6.14 -12.63
C ASN A 187 5.02 -6.22 -13.56
N GLN A 188 3.82 -5.97 -13.04
CA GLN A 188 2.58 -6.19 -13.77
C GLN A 188 2.46 -5.31 -15.02
N ALA A 189 2.93 -4.04 -14.98
CA ALA A 189 2.85 -3.13 -16.11
C ALA A 189 3.78 -3.52 -17.28
N ALA A 190 4.87 -4.25 -17.01
CA ALA A 190 5.81 -4.70 -18.03
C ALA A 190 5.34 -6.00 -18.72
N ALA A 191 4.48 -6.79 -18.05
CA ALA A 191 4.04 -8.08 -18.56
C ALA A 191 3.31 -7.96 -19.90
N SER A 192 2.38 -7.01 -20.05
CA SER A 192 1.62 -6.80 -21.29
C SER A 192 2.54 -6.51 -22.50
N ASN A 193 3.67 -5.82 -22.29
CA ASN A 193 4.60 -5.49 -23.36
C ASN A 193 5.29 -6.74 -23.94
N LYS A 194 5.39 -7.83 -23.18
CA LYS A 194 5.97 -9.09 -23.65
C LYS A 194 5.08 -9.84 -24.63
N TYR A 195 3.82 -9.46 -24.70
CA TYR A 195 2.84 -9.98 -25.67
C TYR A 195 2.60 -9.04 -26.85
N ASP A 196 3.41 -7.97 -26.99
CA ASP A 196 3.31 -7.01 -28.11
C ASP A 196 3.37 -7.75 -29.46
N ASN A 197 2.48 -7.35 -30.37
CA ASN A 197 2.28 -7.98 -31.70
C ASN A 197 1.73 -9.42 -31.66
N ILE A 198 1.36 -9.94 -30.50
CA ILE A 198 0.75 -11.26 -30.31
C ILE A 198 -0.70 -11.10 -29.85
N LEU A 199 -0.89 -10.30 -28.77
CA LEU A 199 -2.19 -9.98 -28.19
C LEU A 199 -2.31 -8.48 -27.95
N PRO A 200 -3.52 -7.89 -28.06
CA PRO A 200 -3.74 -6.54 -27.56
C PRO A 200 -3.40 -6.45 -26.07
N GLY A 201 -2.73 -5.37 -25.63
CA GLY A 201 -2.23 -5.22 -24.26
C GLY A 201 -3.30 -5.44 -23.18
N ALA A 202 -4.51 -4.90 -23.37
CA ALA A 202 -5.62 -5.11 -22.44
C ALA A 202 -6.08 -6.58 -22.40
N THR A 203 -6.00 -7.31 -23.52
CA THR A 203 -6.33 -8.75 -23.59
C THR A 203 -5.28 -9.56 -22.84
N ALA A 204 -4.00 -9.30 -23.06
CA ALA A 204 -2.90 -9.95 -22.34
C ALA A 204 -3.01 -9.68 -20.83
N ALA A 205 -3.21 -8.43 -20.42
CA ALA A 205 -3.40 -8.07 -19.02
C ALA A 205 -4.62 -8.79 -18.41
N SER A 206 -5.74 -8.87 -19.13
CA SER A 206 -6.95 -9.57 -18.65
C SER A 206 -6.72 -11.07 -18.44
N ILE A 207 -6.06 -11.74 -19.38
CA ILE A 207 -5.71 -13.18 -19.27
C ILE A 207 -4.84 -13.41 -18.02
N LEU A 208 -3.76 -12.64 -17.89
CA LEU A 208 -2.81 -12.83 -16.82
C LEU A 208 -3.39 -12.49 -15.45
N HIS A 209 -4.14 -11.38 -15.32
CA HIS A 209 -4.77 -11.01 -14.05
C HIS A 209 -5.86 -11.99 -13.64
N THR A 210 -6.67 -12.47 -14.57
CA THR A 210 -7.69 -13.49 -14.28
C THR A 210 -7.02 -14.78 -13.79
N ALA A 211 -5.96 -15.23 -14.45
CA ALA A 211 -5.25 -16.44 -14.10
C ALA A 211 -4.57 -16.35 -12.71
N VAL A 212 -3.82 -15.28 -12.45
CA VAL A 212 -3.12 -15.11 -11.17
C VAL A 212 -4.10 -14.93 -10.01
N GLU A 213 -5.13 -14.10 -10.17
CA GLU A 213 -6.13 -13.90 -9.11
C GLU A 213 -6.92 -15.18 -8.81
N LYS A 214 -7.30 -15.95 -9.83
CA LYS A 214 -7.95 -17.26 -9.64
C LYS A 214 -7.11 -18.19 -8.77
N SER A 215 -5.80 -18.24 -9.00
CA SER A 215 -4.87 -19.02 -8.19
C SER A 215 -4.69 -18.45 -6.78
N VAL A 216 -4.57 -17.12 -6.63
CA VAL A 216 -4.46 -16.45 -5.33
C VAL A 216 -5.73 -16.67 -4.48
N PHE A 217 -6.91 -16.57 -5.09
CA PHE A 217 -8.16 -16.84 -4.36
C PHE A 217 -8.27 -18.31 -3.92
N LYS A 218 -7.82 -19.25 -4.75
CA LYS A 218 -7.79 -20.68 -4.41
C LYS A 218 -6.83 -20.99 -3.26
N ASN A 219 -5.64 -20.42 -3.28
CA ASN A 219 -4.56 -20.79 -2.38
C ASN A 219 -4.44 -19.87 -1.15
N PHE A 220 -4.73 -18.57 -1.28
CA PHE A 220 -4.50 -17.54 -0.26
C PHE A 220 -5.75 -16.69 0.06
N ASN A 221 -6.94 -17.16 -0.29
CA ASN A 221 -8.20 -16.44 -0.04
C ASN A 221 -8.19 -14.97 -0.50
N GLY A 222 -7.50 -14.69 -1.61
CA GLY A 222 -7.41 -13.37 -2.20
C GLY A 222 -6.37 -12.43 -1.58
N ALA A 223 -5.55 -12.91 -0.65
CA ALA A 223 -4.52 -12.11 -0.01
C ALA A 223 -3.33 -11.89 -0.94
N MET A 224 -3.31 -10.73 -1.60
CA MET A 224 -2.21 -10.29 -2.46
C MET A 224 -2.05 -8.78 -2.46
N ILE A 225 -0.82 -8.33 -2.69
CA ILE A 225 -0.47 -6.94 -3.02
C ILE A 225 -0.08 -6.91 -4.50
N ASN A 226 -0.83 -6.15 -5.30
CA ASN A 226 -0.45 -5.85 -6.69
C ASN A 226 0.63 -4.78 -6.70
N CYS A 227 1.71 -4.98 -7.47
CA CYS A 227 2.82 -4.04 -7.54
C CYS A 227 3.21 -3.73 -9.00
N MET A 228 3.74 -2.51 -9.24
CA MET A 228 4.10 -2.00 -10.57
C MET A 228 3.00 -2.18 -11.63
N GLY A 229 1.76 -1.98 -11.26
CA GLY A 229 0.60 -2.25 -12.12
C GLY A 229 -0.34 -1.06 -12.26
N SER A 230 0.17 0.18 -12.30
CA SER A 230 -0.63 1.41 -12.39
C SER A 230 -1.14 1.76 -13.78
N LYS A 231 -0.79 1.00 -14.83
CA LYS A 231 -1.37 1.18 -16.15
C LYS A 231 -2.87 0.87 -16.14
N MET A 232 -3.67 1.62 -16.90
CA MET A 232 -5.13 1.45 -16.93
C MET A 232 -5.55 0.06 -17.40
N GLU A 233 -4.83 -0.56 -18.36
CA GLU A 233 -5.09 -1.92 -18.78
C GLU A 233 -4.91 -2.95 -17.65
N ASN A 234 -4.05 -2.70 -16.66
CA ASN A 234 -3.92 -3.56 -15.48
C ASN A 234 -5.03 -3.28 -14.47
N ILE A 235 -5.27 -2.00 -14.14
CA ILE A 235 -6.26 -1.60 -13.13
C ILE A 235 -7.67 -2.07 -13.53
N LEU A 236 -8.04 -1.92 -14.81
CA LEU A 236 -9.36 -2.26 -15.32
C LEU A 236 -9.52 -3.75 -15.72
N THR A 237 -8.52 -4.57 -15.48
CA THR A 237 -8.58 -6.03 -15.77
C THR A 237 -8.35 -6.92 -14.55
N ARG A 238 -8.12 -6.34 -13.36
CA ARG A 238 -8.03 -7.07 -12.08
C ARG A 238 -9.42 -7.39 -11.55
N PRO A 239 -9.87 -8.65 -11.56
CA PRO A 239 -11.25 -8.98 -11.21
C PRO A 239 -11.65 -8.59 -9.80
N LYS A 240 -10.88 -8.99 -8.78
CA LYS A 240 -11.29 -8.97 -7.36
C LYS A 240 -10.21 -8.57 -6.36
N SER A 241 -8.92 -8.62 -6.74
CA SER A 241 -7.84 -8.33 -5.78
C SER A 241 -7.97 -6.93 -5.17
N ALA A 242 -7.84 -6.83 -3.85
CA ALA A 242 -8.27 -5.64 -3.12
C ALA A 242 -7.17 -4.57 -2.97
N ILE A 243 -5.88 -4.95 -2.98
CA ILE A 243 -4.78 -4.05 -2.65
C ILE A 243 -3.87 -3.83 -3.85
N SER A 244 -3.50 -2.59 -4.11
CA SER A 244 -2.53 -2.24 -5.14
C SER A 244 -1.58 -1.15 -4.64
N ARG A 245 -0.28 -1.38 -4.86
CA ARG A 245 0.74 -0.36 -4.72
C ARG A 245 0.39 0.87 -5.55
N ASN A 246 0.48 2.04 -4.95
CA ASN A 246 -0.06 3.27 -5.49
C ASN A 246 1.02 4.22 -6.04
N SER A 247 2.28 3.97 -5.73
CA SER A 247 3.45 4.74 -6.15
C SER A 247 4.55 3.84 -6.69
N ASP A 248 5.58 4.44 -7.24
CA ASP A 248 6.90 3.83 -7.39
C ASP A 248 7.49 3.44 -6.03
N ASP A 249 8.62 2.73 -6.00
CA ASP A 249 9.24 2.29 -4.75
C ASP A 249 9.62 3.44 -3.82
N PHE A 250 9.60 3.18 -2.52
CA PHE A 250 10.25 4.04 -1.54
C PHE A 250 11.77 3.94 -1.72
N TYR A 251 12.39 5.04 -2.15
CA TYR A 251 13.83 5.15 -2.36
C TYR A 251 14.48 5.93 -1.21
N PRO A 252 14.90 5.26 -0.10
CA PRO A 252 15.43 5.95 1.09
C PRO A 252 16.72 6.72 0.81
N ASN A 253 17.52 6.26 -0.14
CA ASN A 253 18.81 6.86 -0.48
C ASN A 253 18.71 7.93 -1.58
N ALA A 254 17.53 8.16 -2.16
CA ALA A 254 17.35 9.24 -3.13
C ALA A 254 17.21 10.59 -2.40
N GLU A 255 17.89 11.62 -2.89
CA GLU A 255 17.92 12.94 -2.25
C GLU A 255 16.54 13.52 -1.98
N HIS A 256 15.64 13.43 -2.95
CA HIS A 256 14.26 13.91 -2.88
C HIS A 256 13.22 12.79 -3.06
N GLY A 257 13.59 11.55 -2.72
CA GLY A 257 12.74 10.37 -2.94
C GLY A 257 11.35 10.49 -2.31
N PHE A 258 11.24 11.14 -1.14
CA PHE A 258 9.96 11.36 -0.49
C PHE A 258 9.00 12.26 -1.29
N ILE A 259 9.51 13.27 -2.00
CA ILE A 259 8.67 14.17 -2.81
C ILE A 259 7.96 13.39 -3.91
N THR A 260 8.70 12.65 -4.72
CA THR A 260 8.13 11.83 -5.79
C THR A 260 7.12 10.82 -5.22
N HIS A 261 7.49 10.20 -4.12
CA HIS A 261 6.70 9.17 -3.47
C HIS A 261 5.35 9.70 -2.94
N ILE A 262 5.35 10.83 -2.19
CA ILE A 262 4.10 11.40 -1.65
C ILE A 262 3.23 11.96 -2.78
N VAL A 263 3.81 12.64 -3.77
CA VAL A 263 3.07 13.21 -4.90
C VAL A 263 2.37 12.09 -5.68
N GLN A 264 3.08 11.03 -6.04
CA GLN A 264 2.46 9.89 -6.73
C GLN A 264 1.30 9.31 -5.91
N ASN A 265 1.54 9.02 -4.62
CA ASN A 265 0.52 8.43 -3.77
C ASN A 265 -0.76 9.27 -3.73
N VAL A 266 -0.68 10.55 -3.38
CA VAL A 266 -1.87 11.36 -3.11
C VAL A 266 -2.62 11.83 -4.35
N TYR A 267 -1.92 12.03 -5.49
CA TYR A 267 -2.57 12.47 -6.75
C TYR A 267 -3.11 11.30 -7.59
N VAL A 268 -2.59 10.09 -7.41
CA VAL A 268 -3.11 8.88 -8.07
C VAL A 268 -4.31 8.29 -7.33
N SER A 269 -4.36 8.45 -6.01
CA SER A 269 -5.42 7.92 -5.14
C SER A 269 -6.85 8.25 -5.58
N PRO A 270 -7.22 9.44 -6.06
CA PRO A 270 -8.59 9.71 -6.49
C PRO A 270 -9.12 8.74 -7.57
N VAL A 271 -8.25 8.25 -8.43
CA VAL A 271 -8.58 7.28 -9.49
C VAL A 271 -8.45 5.84 -8.97
N HIS A 272 -7.32 5.50 -8.37
CA HIS A 272 -7.05 4.13 -7.94
C HIS A 272 -8.00 3.66 -6.84
N ASN A 273 -8.37 4.56 -5.91
CA ASN A 273 -9.30 4.25 -4.83
C ASN A 273 -10.75 3.95 -5.31
N GLN A 274 -11.06 4.14 -6.58
CA GLN A 274 -12.33 3.67 -7.13
C GLN A 274 -12.37 2.14 -7.24
N ILE A 275 -11.19 1.50 -7.31
CA ILE A 275 -11.05 0.06 -7.55
C ILE A 275 -10.28 -0.65 -6.43
N HIS A 276 -9.19 -0.06 -5.91
CA HIS A 276 -8.29 -0.71 -4.96
C HIS A 276 -8.10 0.10 -3.68
N HIS A 277 -7.83 -0.59 -2.58
CA HIS A 277 -7.17 0.02 -1.43
C HIS A 277 -5.72 0.31 -1.81
N CYS A 278 -5.33 1.57 -1.66
CA CYS A 278 -4.03 2.07 -2.10
C CYS A 278 -2.94 1.74 -1.08
N ASP A 279 -1.99 0.92 -1.46
CA ASP A 279 -0.78 0.67 -0.68
C ASP A 279 0.22 1.80 -0.93
N PHE A 280 0.54 2.57 0.13
CA PHE A 280 1.48 3.69 0.08
C PHE A 280 2.93 3.27 0.32
N ASP A 281 3.22 1.97 0.20
CA ASP A 281 4.54 1.38 0.32
C ASP A 281 5.17 1.44 1.72
N MET A 282 6.29 0.77 1.88
CA MET A 282 7.12 0.73 3.09
C MET A 282 7.84 2.06 3.35
N PHE A 283 8.43 2.20 4.55
CA PHE A 283 9.33 3.31 4.90
C PHE A 283 10.37 2.87 5.93
N TRP A 284 11.34 3.76 6.23
CA TRP A 284 12.31 3.56 7.30
C TRP A 284 11.99 4.42 8.52
N THR A 285 12.02 3.83 9.71
CA THR A 285 11.79 4.53 10.98
C THR A 285 13.00 5.37 11.42
N LYS A 286 14.20 5.03 10.96
CA LYS A 286 15.43 5.81 11.19
C LYS A 286 15.87 6.51 9.92
N HIS A 287 15.14 7.54 9.54
CA HIS A 287 15.39 8.34 8.33
C HIS A 287 15.03 9.80 8.56
N LYS A 288 15.58 10.72 7.73
CA LYS A 288 15.26 12.16 7.79
C LYS A 288 13.76 12.45 7.52
N THR A 289 13.09 11.59 6.79
CA THR A 289 11.65 11.69 6.49
C THR A 289 10.79 10.73 7.32
N ALA A 290 11.29 10.16 8.42
CA ALA A 290 10.58 9.13 9.18
C ALA A 290 9.21 9.60 9.66
N THR A 291 9.13 10.80 10.26
CA THR A 291 7.87 11.34 10.77
C THR A 291 6.85 11.61 9.65
N VAL A 292 7.26 12.29 8.59
CA VAL A 292 6.37 12.56 7.45
C VAL A 292 5.92 11.28 6.75
N SER A 293 6.80 10.26 6.68
CA SER A 293 6.46 8.94 6.15
C SER A 293 5.48 8.20 7.05
N ALA A 294 5.65 8.27 8.36
CA ALA A 294 4.75 7.67 9.34
C ALA A 294 3.35 8.32 9.27
N VAL A 295 3.26 9.65 9.27
CA VAL A 295 2.00 10.39 9.13
C VAL A 295 1.30 10.02 7.82
N LEU A 296 2.04 9.97 6.72
CA LEU A 296 1.48 9.61 5.41
C LEU A 296 0.86 8.20 5.42
N ARG A 297 1.50 7.20 6.07
CA ARG A 297 0.96 5.84 6.18
C ARG A 297 -0.21 5.77 7.16
N ALA A 298 -0.16 6.54 8.26
CA ALA A 298 -1.27 6.61 9.21
C ALA A 298 -2.59 7.00 8.54
N ILE A 299 -2.54 7.94 7.60
CA ILE A 299 -3.73 8.45 6.93
C ILE A 299 -4.01 7.75 5.58
N SER A 300 -3.16 6.83 5.12
CA SER A 300 -3.21 6.26 3.77
C SER A 300 -4.46 5.46 3.45
N GLY A 301 -5.04 4.77 4.44
CA GLY A 301 -6.12 3.79 4.22
C GLY A 301 -5.68 2.44 3.66
N GLY A 302 -4.39 2.25 3.43
CA GLY A 302 -3.79 1.01 2.95
C GLY A 302 -3.02 0.24 4.03
N PRO A 303 -2.26 -0.81 3.65
CA PRO A 303 -1.35 -1.50 4.55
C PRO A 303 -0.31 -0.56 5.16
N VAL A 304 0.10 -0.82 6.40
CA VAL A 304 1.17 -0.08 7.09
C VAL A 304 2.31 -1.04 7.42
N TYR A 305 3.48 -0.77 6.87
CA TYR A 305 4.65 -1.61 7.07
C TYR A 305 5.97 -0.83 6.88
N VAL A 306 7.01 -1.36 7.48
CA VAL A 306 8.37 -0.79 7.39
C VAL A 306 9.32 -1.77 6.72
N SER A 307 10.49 -1.26 6.35
CA SER A 307 11.56 -2.03 5.71
C SER A 307 12.92 -1.66 6.32
N ASP A 308 12.93 -1.47 7.65
CA ASP A 308 14.13 -1.14 8.39
C ASP A 308 15.17 -2.26 8.36
N GLU A 309 16.43 -1.89 8.17
CA GLU A 309 17.58 -2.79 8.35
C GLU A 309 17.75 -3.21 9.81
N VAL A 310 18.53 -4.27 10.03
CA VAL A 310 18.93 -4.70 11.38
C VAL A 310 19.65 -3.57 12.11
N GLY A 311 19.22 -3.28 13.34
CA GLY A 311 19.77 -2.21 14.19
C GLY A 311 19.20 -0.81 13.91
N ASN A 312 18.35 -0.67 12.91
CA ASN A 312 17.87 0.65 12.45
C ASN A 312 16.39 0.96 12.77
N THR A 313 15.68 0.17 13.58
CA THR A 313 14.32 0.50 13.97
C THR A 313 14.26 1.45 15.16
N LYS A 314 13.49 2.55 15.00
CA LYS A 314 13.10 3.47 16.07
C LYS A 314 11.67 3.20 16.51
N ALA A 315 11.50 2.56 17.66
CA ALA A 315 10.19 2.18 18.19
C ALA A 315 9.26 3.40 18.41
N GLU A 316 9.81 4.56 18.75
CA GLU A 316 9.06 5.79 18.99
C GLU A 316 8.27 6.25 17.76
N GLN A 317 8.80 6.03 16.56
CA GLN A 317 8.10 6.36 15.31
C GLN A 317 6.91 5.45 15.03
N LEU A 318 6.88 4.26 15.63
CA LEU A 318 5.83 3.27 15.45
C LEU A 318 4.71 3.39 16.50
N LYS A 319 4.99 3.93 17.68
CA LYS A 319 4.00 4.07 18.75
C LYS A 319 2.67 4.72 18.33
N PRO A 320 2.68 5.80 17.53
CA PRO A 320 1.43 6.38 17.04
C PRO A 320 0.75 5.55 15.93
N LEU A 321 1.45 4.61 15.30
CA LEU A 321 0.97 3.84 14.15
C LEU A 321 0.43 2.46 14.51
N VAL A 322 0.92 1.88 15.60
CA VAL A 322 0.75 0.45 15.88
C VAL A 322 0.37 0.26 17.32
N THR A 323 -0.69 -0.51 17.57
CA THR A 323 -1.05 -0.90 18.93
C THR A 323 0.02 -1.80 19.55
N PRO A 324 0.07 -1.94 20.88
CA PRO A 324 0.96 -2.89 21.54
C PRO A 324 0.79 -4.34 21.07
N ASN A 325 -0.35 -4.66 20.46
CA ASN A 325 -0.64 -5.98 19.89
C ASN A 325 -0.26 -6.12 18.42
N GLY A 326 0.25 -5.07 17.77
CA GLY A 326 0.63 -5.09 16.36
C GLY A 326 -0.53 -4.85 15.40
N ASP A 327 -1.68 -4.36 15.90
CA ASP A 327 -2.81 -3.97 15.05
C ASP A 327 -2.62 -2.54 14.56
N ILE A 328 -3.18 -2.22 13.40
CA ILE A 328 -3.25 -0.87 12.84
C ILE A 328 -4.72 -0.45 12.71
N TRP A 329 -4.94 0.86 12.66
CA TRP A 329 -6.25 1.43 12.36
C TRP A 329 -6.20 1.97 10.94
N ARG A 330 -7.03 1.46 10.09
CA ARG A 330 -7.04 1.79 8.68
C ARG A 330 -8.28 2.60 8.33
N PHE A 331 -8.11 3.68 7.60
CA PHE A 331 -9.22 4.37 6.94
C PHE A 331 -9.84 3.48 5.85
N GLU A 332 -11.12 3.69 5.55
CA GLU A 332 -11.83 2.90 4.52
C GLU A 332 -11.42 3.28 3.09
N ASN A 333 -11.00 4.54 2.91
CA ASN A 333 -10.60 5.10 1.63
C ASN A 333 -9.13 5.51 1.67
N ALA A 334 -8.54 5.75 0.49
CA ALA A 334 -7.19 6.28 0.40
C ALA A 334 -7.16 7.78 0.72
N ALA A 335 -6.04 8.23 1.33
CA ALA A 335 -5.78 9.65 1.49
C ALA A 335 -5.55 10.31 0.12
N MET A 336 -6.06 11.53 -0.04
CA MET A 336 -6.08 12.28 -1.30
C MET A 336 -5.66 13.71 -1.07
N VAL A 337 -5.12 14.35 -2.12
CA VAL A 337 -4.89 15.79 -2.13
C VAL A 337 -6.18 16.56 -1.89
N THR A 338 -6.12 17.72 -1.24
CA THR A 338 -7.29 18.59 -1.05
C THR A 338 -7.79 19.18 -2.35
N LYS A 339 -9.07 19.58 -2.38
CA LYS A 339 -9.78 20.01 -3.60
C LYS A 339 -9.09 21.17 -4.33
N GLU A 340 -8.64 22.18 -3.61
CA GLU A 340 -8.01 23.37 -4.20
C GLU A 340 -6.60 23.11 -4.75
N LEU A 341 -5.94 22.03 -4.28
CA LEU A 341 -4.62 21.63 -4.76
C LEU A 341 -4.66 20.54 -5.84
N PHE A 342 -5.85 20.12 -6.27
CA PHE A 342 -6.02 18.98 -7.17
C PHE A 342 -5.23 19.14 -8.50
N TYR A 343 -5.07 20.38 -8.97
CA TYR A 343 -4.32 20.69 -10.20
C TYR A 343 -3.01 21.45 -9.93
N THR A 344 -2.51 21.42 -8.70
CA THR A 344 -1.34 22.18 -8.28
C THR A 344 -0.16 21.26 -8.02
N ASP A 345 0.97 21.47 -8.67
CA ASP A 345 2.24 20.86 -8.29
C ASP A 345 2.83 21.63 -7.08
N CYS A 346 2.52 21.14 -5.88
CA CYS A 346 2.94 21.77 -4.63
C CYS A 346 4.45 21.85 -4.45
N SER A 347 5.23 20.96 -5.11
CA SER A 347 6.69 21.01 -5.05
C SER A 347 7.27 22.22 -5.75
N LYS A 348 6.53 22.77 -6.73
CA LYS A 348 6.90 23.97 -7.51
C LYS A 348 6.14 25.22 -7.08
N ALA A 349 4.90 25.08 -6.63
CA ALA A 349 4.07 26.20 -6.22
C ALA A 349 4.48 26.79 -4.85
N GLU A 350 5.42 26.15 -4.14
CA GLU A 350 5.91 26.59 -2.84
C GLU A 350 4.80 26.75 -1.80
N VAL A 351 3.85 25.79 -1.79
CA VAL A 351 2.76 25.72 -0.82
C VAL A 351 2.76 24.37 -0.11
N PRO A 352 2.25 24.28 1.14
CA PRO A 352 2.10 23.01 1.82
C PRO A 352 1.21 22.06 1.02
N LEU A 353 1.66 20.83 0.79
CA LEU A 353 0.82 19.78 0.22
C LEU A 353 -0.17 19.31 1.28
N LYS A 354 -1.44 19.64 1.12
CA LYS A 354 -2.53 19.25 2.02
C LYS A 354 -3.15 17.94 1.53
N VAL A 355 -3.26 17.00 2.44
CA VAL A 355 -3.80 15.65 2.20
C VAL A 355 -4.87 15.37 3.22
N TRP A 356 -5.98 14.80 2.80
CA TRP A 356 -7.10 14.48 3.69
C TRP A 356 -7.56 13.03 3.54
N ASN A 357 -8.21 12.53 4.58
CA ASN A 357 -8.97 11.30 4.57
C ASN A 357 -10.20 11.43 5.48
N LYS A 358 -11.11 10.44 5.41
CA LYS A 358 -12.38 10.46 6.15
C LYS A 358 -12.64 9.13 6.85
N SER A 359 -13.17 9.19 8.07
CA SER A 359 -13.69 8.05 8.82
C SER A 359 -15.03 8.41 9.43
N GLY A 360 -16.11 7.78 8.95
CA GLY A 360 -17.47 8.18 9.33
C GLY A 360 -17.72 9.65 8.97
N ASP A 361 -18.05 10.48 9.97
CA ASP A 361 -18.24 11.93 9.82
C ASP A 361 -17.01 12.76 10.21
N ASN A 362 -15.94 12.11 10.65
CA ASN A 362 -14.70 12.74 11.05
C ASN A 362 -13.72 12.81 9.87
N PHE A 363 -12.83 13.79 9.88
CA PHE A 363 -11.76 13.93 8.90
C PHE A 363 -10.39 13.95 9.57
N VAL A 364 -9.38 13.62 8.80
CA VAL A 364 -7.99 13.90 9.11
C VAL A 364 -7.39 14.73 7.97
N VAL A 365 -6.59 15.73 8.32
CA VAL A 365 -5.87 16.58 7.38
C VAL A 365 -4.41 16.66 7.79
N ALA A 366 -3.51 16.32 6.88
CA ALA A 366 -2.09 16.53 7.07
C ALA A 366 -1.57 17.54 6.04
N ALA A 367 -0.64 18.40 6.47
CA ALA A 367 0.04 19.35 5.59
C ALA A 367 1.53 19.03 5.59
N PHE A 368 2.11 18.84 4.41
CA PHE A 368 3.49 18.43 4.22
C PHE A 368 4.33 19.51 3.53
N GLY A 369 5.52 19.78 4.05
CA GLY A 369 6.53 20.59 3.39
C GLY A 369 7.33 19.75 2.40
N ILE A 370 7.04 19.91 1.10
CA ILE A 370 7.68 19.14 0.03
C ILE A 370 8.51 19.96 -0.94
N THR A 371 8.67 21.26 -0.67
CA THR A 371 9.57 22.13 -1.45
C THR A 371 10.98 22.08 -0.85
N PRO A 372 11.99 21.59 -1.60
CA PRO A 372 13.35 21.44 -1.06
C PRO A 372 13.89 22.73 -0.44
N ASP A 373 14.48 22.59 0.75
CA ASP A 373 15.19 23.63 1.48
C ASP A 373 14.39 24.92 1.76
N LYS A 374 13.04 24.83 1.74
CA LYS A 374 12.15 25.97 2.01
C LYS A 374 11.17 25.68 3.12
N THR A 375 10.82 26.72 3.85
CA THR A 375 9.61 26.80 4.66
C THR A 375 8.50 27.36 3.80
N VAL A 376 7.43 26.61 3.64
CA VAL A 376 6.28 27.02 2.83
C VAL A 376 5.10 27.41 3.71
N LYS A 377 4.33 28.42 3.27
CA LYS A 377 3.17 28.95 3.99
C LYS A 377 1.88 28.75 3.20
N GLY A 378 0.80 28.52 3.93
CA GLY A 378 -0.53 28.35 3.35
C GLY A 378 -1.61 28.38 4.41
N SER A 379 -2.77 27.89 4.07
CA SER A 379 -3.85 27.73 5.05
C SER A 379 -4.73 26.54 4.68
N PHE A 380 -5.43 26.00 5.69
CA PHE A 380 -6.48 25.00 5.53
C PHE A 380 -7.84 25.61 5.92
N LYS A 381 -8.87 25.32 5.15
CA LYS A 381 -10.27 25.67 5.39
C LYS A 381 -11.15 24.44 5.24
N LEU A 382 -12.31 24.42 5.88
CA LEU A 382 -13.28 23.32 5.72
C LEU A 382 -13.74 23.15 4.26
N SER A 383 -13.76 24.23 3.47
CA SER A 383 -14.07 24.19 2.03
C SER A 383 -13.02 23.44 1.16
N ASP A 384 -11.84 23.15 1.69
CA ASP A 384 -10.77 22.44 0.98
C ASP A 384 -11.02 20.92 0.93
N ILE A 385 -11.92 20.42 1.77
CA ILE A 385 -12.35 19.02 1.77
C ILE A 385 -13.83 18.91 1.34
N PRO A 386 -14.20 17.79 0.64
CA PRO A 386 -15.56 17.64 0.15
C PRO A 386 -16.54 17.31 1.30
N ASN A 387 -17.74 17.89 1.22
CA ASN A 387 -18.85 17.60 2.14
C ASN A 387 -18.52 17.78 3.62
N ALA A 388 -17.70 18.76 3.98
CA ALA A 388 -17.49 19.15 5.37
C ALA A 388 -18.71 19.89 5.92
N ASP A 389 -19.01 19.66 7.18
CA ASP A 389 -20.02 20.43 7.94
C ASP A 389 -19.50 21.84 8.27
N ASP A 390 -20.35 22.68 8.82
CA ASP A 390 -20.02 24.10 9.12
C ASP A 390 -19.05 24.28 10.30
N LYS A 391 -18.88 23.27 11.13
CA LYS A 391 -17.99 23.34 12.30
C LYS A 391 -17.45 21.98 12.72
N TYR A 392 -16.20 21.94 13.16
CA TYR A 392 -15.53 20.78 13.75
C TYR A 392 -14.74 21.17 15.00
N LEU A 393 -14.63 20.24 15.95
CA LEU A 393 -13.55 20.29 16.94
C LEU A 393 -12.29 19.77 16.27
N VAL A 394 -11.23 20.55 16.28
CA VAL A 394 -9.92 20.21 15.70
C VAL A 394 -8.94 19.89 16.80
N HIS A 395 -8.25 18.76 16.67
CA HIS A 395 -7.08 18.42 17.46
C HIS A 395 -5.83 18.57 16.61
N ASP A 396 -4.93 19.46 17.01
CA ASP A 396 -3.58 19.57 16.46
C ASP A 396 -2.67 18.55 17.16
N PHE A 397 -2.30 17.49 16.47
CA PHE A 397 -1.55 16.39 17.03
C PHE A 397 -0.20 16.82 17.63
N PHE A 398 0.57 17.65 16.93
CA PHE A 398 1.94 18.00 17.34
C PHE A 398 1.99 19.02 18.49
N SER A 399 0.97 19.87 18.63
CA SER A 399 0.89 20.81 19.75
C SER A 399 -0.03 20.35 20.88
N ASP A 400 -0.74 19.23 20.67
CA ASP A 400 -1.75 18.67 21.59
C ASP A 400 -2.80 19.71 22.00
N ARG A 401 -3.27 20.53 21.06
CA ARG A 401 -4.26 21.57 21.29
C ARG A 401 -5.57 21.27 20.60
N TYR A 402 -6.65 21.59 21.29
CA TYR A 402 -8.00 21.53 20.76
C TYR A 402 -8.56 22.93 20.50
N PHE A 403 -9.29 23.11 19.41
CA PHE A 403 -9.99 24.35 19.09
C PHE A 403 -11.14 24.09 18.10
N ILE A 404 -12.09 25.02 18.00
CA ILE A 404 -13.16 24.92 17.02
C ILE A 404 -12.74 25.63 15.73
N LEU A 405 -12.94 24.95 14.59
CA LEU A 405 -12.84 25.56 13.26
C LEU A 405 -14.23 25.63 12.65
N LYS A 406 -14.63 26.83 12.23
CA LYS A 406 -15.93 27.09 11.60
C LYS A 406 -15.78 27.38 10.11
N SER A 407 -16.87 27.21 9.37
CA SER A 407 -16.96 27.63 7.97
C SER A 407 -16.56 29.10 7.82
N GLY A 408 -15.71 29.40 6.86
CA GLY A 408 -15.14 30.75 6.65
C GLY A 408 -13.86 31.04 7.44
N GLU A 409 -13.56 30.31 8.50
CA GLU A 409 -12.28 30.39 9.23
C GLU A 409 -11.19 29.57 8.55
N LYS A 410 -9.93 29.79 8.95
CA LYS A 410 -8.76 29.06 8.43
C LYS A 410 -7.79 28.71 9.55
N ILE A 411 -7.05 27.63 9.32
CA ILE A 411 -5.83 27.29 10.05
C ILE A 411 -4.67 27.79 9.21
N ASP A 412 -3.85 28.69 9.72
CA ASP A 412 -2.62 29.10 9.05
C ASP A 412 -1.58 27.97 9.17
N LEU A 413 -0.94 27.65 8.06
CA LEU A 413 0.03 26.57 7.95
C LEU A 413 1.40 27.14 7.63
N GLU A 414 2.41 26.66 8.34
CA GLU A 414 3.82 26.89 8.05
C GLU A 414 4.56 25.57 8.20
N THR A 415 5.14 25.04 7.14
CA THR A 415 5.81 23.74 7.13
C THR A 415 7.19 23.84 6.51
N GLU A 416 8.20 23.39 7.25
CA GLU A 416 9.56 23.24 6.74
C GLU A 416 9.67 22.02 5.81
N TYR A 417 10.71 21.97 5.00
CA TYR A 417 11.01 20.82 4.16
C TYR A 417 11.17 19.54 5.01
N ASN A 418 10.50 18.45 4.63
CA ASN A 418 10.42 17.19 5.38
C ASN A 418 9.75 17.31 6.76
N ALA A 419 8.96 18.33 7.00
CA ALA A 419 8.10 18.47 8.15
C ALA A 419 6.62 18.35 7.77
N CYS A 420 5.75 18.14 8.75
CA CYS A 420 4.31 18.09 8.55
C CYS A 420 3.55 18.61 9.76
N ALA A 421 2.30 19.01 9.50
CA ALA A 421 1.27 19.20 10.52
C ALA A 421 0.20 18.12 10.35
N LEU A 422 -0.49 17.76 11.43
CA LEU A 422 -1.56 16.75 11.43
C LEU A 422 -2.71 17.23 12.29
N TYR A 423 -3.90 17.27 11.71
CA TYR A 423 -5.14 17.71 12.35
C TYR A 423 -6.21 16.63 12.23
N SER A 424 -6.81 16.26 13.38
CA SER A 424 -8.03 15.46 13.42
C SER A 424 -9.24 16.39 13.59
N LEU A 425 -10.23 16.22 12.74
CA LEU A 425 -11.45 17.03 12.72
C LEU A 425 -12.62 16.15 13.18
N TYR A 426 -13.10 16.39 14.37
CA TYR A 426 -14.20 15.64 14.99
C TYR A 426 -15.51 16.37 14.79
N LYS A 427 -16.51 15.70 14.24
CA LYS A 427 -17.87 16.25 14.10
C LYS A 427 -18.46 16.57 15.47
N ILE A 428 -18.99 17.78 15.59
CA ILE A 428 -19.73 18.20 16.79
C ILE A 428 -21.20 17.85 16.58
N ALA A 429 -21.76 17.02 17.47
CA ALA A 429 -23.15 16.64 17.44
C ALA A 429 -24.07 17.80 17.91
N ASP A 430 -25.39 17.70 17.62
CA ASP A 430 -26.38 18.73 17.96
C ASP A 430 -26.51 18.97 19.48
N ASP A 431 -26.23 17.94 20.28
CA ASP A 431 -26.21 18.00 21.76
C ASP A 431 -24.86 18.50 22.32
N ASN A 432 -23.99 19.05 21.51
CA ASN A 432 -22.64 19.48 21.85
C ASN A 432 -21.75 18.37 22.40
N THR A 433 -21.99 17.12 22.05
CA THR A 433 -21.05 16.04 22.27
C THR A 433 -20.11 15.85 21.06
N VAL A 434 -18.95 15.28 21.34
CA VAL A 434 -17.94 14.93 20.32
C VAL A 434 -17.45 13.52 20.59
N LYS A 435 -17.34 12.72 19.54
CA LYS A 435 -16.77 11.38 19.61
C LYS A 435 -15.30 11.43 19.19
N ILE A 436 -14.40 11.38 20.18
CA ILE A 436 -12.95 11.43 19.98
C ILE A 436 -12.39 10.00 19.95
N GLY A 437 -11.36 9.77 19.13
CA GLY A 437 -10.63 8.49 19.06
C GLY A 437 -11.19 7.49 18.04
N ASP A 438 -12.24 7.83 17.29
CA ASP A 438 -12.78 6.93 16.27
C ASP A 438 -11.91 6.95 15.00
N LYS A 439 -11.06 5.94 14.83
CA LYS A 439 -10.23 5.67 13.61
C LYS A 439 -9.32 6.81 13.14
N THR A 440 -9.03 7.78 13.98
CA THR A 440 -8.02 8.83 13.74
C THR A 440 -6.82 8.63 14.66
N TYR A 441 -6.40 7.42 14.73
CA TYR A 441 -5.61 6.89 15.82
C TYR A 441 -4.18 7.45 15.94
N TYR A 442 -3.61 8.06 14.90
CA TYR A 442 -2.31 8.72 15.02
C TYR A 442 -2.37 9.81 16.09
N ALA A 443 -3.50 10.50 16.23
CA ALA A 443 -3.73 11.50 17.25
C ALA A 443 -3.83 10.93 18.68
N GLU A 444 -4.34 9.71 18.84
CA GLU A 444 -4.74 9.15 20.13
C GLU A 444 -3.80 8.07 20.68
N GLY A 445 -2.66 7.86 20.04
CA GLY A 445 -1.72 6.82 20.50
C GLY A 445 -2.34 5.41 20.54
N ALA A 446 -3.26 5.13 19.62
CA ALA A 446 -3.89 3.82 19.43
C ALA A 446 -4.87 3.39 20.56
N ASP A 447 -5.65 4.29 21.14
CA ASP A 447 -6.83 3.87 21.92
C ASP A 447 -7.99 3.51 20.96
N PRO A 448 -8.35 2.21 20.83
CA PRO A 448 -9.40 1.77 19.93
C PRO A 448 -10.83 2.12 20.42
N ASN A 449 -10.96 2.63 21.64
CA ASN A 449 -12.24 2.91 22.25
C ASN A 449 -12.56 4.40 22.12
N PRO A 450 -13.38 4.81 21.13
CA PRO A 450 -13.77 6.20 21.02
C PRO A 450 -14.53 6.64 22.26
N LYS A 451 -14.20 7.82 22.79
CA LYS A 451 -14.85 8.43 23.94
C LYS A 451 -15.81 9.51 23.47
N THR A 452 -17.04 9.45 23.93
CA THR A 452 -17.97 10.57 23.78
C THR A 452 -17.78 11.51 24.96
N VAL A 453 -17.48 12.76 24.69
CA VAL A 453 -17.15 13.80 25.64
C VAL A 453 -17.99 15.04 25.35
N LEU A 454 -18.27 15.85 26.38
CA LEU A 454 -18.88 17.17 26.17
C LEU A 454 -17.81 18.12 25.61
N LEU A 455 -18.19 18.92 24.63
CA LEU A 455 -17.26 19.87 23.98
C LEU A 455 -16.64 20.84 25.01
N ASN A 456 -17.39 21.28 25.99
CA ASN A 456 -16.90 22.19 27.03
C ASN A 456 -15.90 21.57 28.02
N ASP A 457 -15.81 20.24 28.04
CA ASP A 457 -14.82 19.54 28.89
C ASP A 457 -13.45 19.44 28.24
N ILE A 458 -13.35 19.80 26.95
CA ILE A 458 -12.10 19.72 26.15
C ILE A 458 -11.52 21.12 25.90
N LEU A 459 -12.36 22.12 25.70
CA LEU A 459 -11.96 23.51 25.41
C LEU A 459 -11.73 24.29 26.68
#